data_ac7a2631e901b8f92a8582b3344af263
#
_entry.id   ac7a2631e901b8f92a8582b3344af263
#
_cell.length_a   1.000
_cell.length_b   1.000
_cell.length_c   1.000
_cell.angle_alpha   90.00
_cell.angle_beta   90.00
_cell.angle_gamma   90.00
#
_symmetry.space_group_name_H-M   'P 1'
#
loop_
_entity.id
_entity.type
_entity.pdbx_description
1 polymer ?
#
loop_
_entity_poly.entity_id
_entity_poly.type
_entity_poly.pdbx_seq_one_letter_code
_entity_poly.pdbx_strand_id
1 'polypeptide(L)'
;MTFLSRALLEIFSNLTALIVSFAVFYTIGAVDVPRDLPIFYLGYFYMIWWAVAVALIIGALCERTDWVQQAWLPYSYLYMMFSGFFYLADWLPPGLRNVALYQPYTQAYEMIRAGVFGTTITTHGDPIYTTFALAILTLFGLWLMRDARQYIMIE
;
A
#
# COMPACT_ATOMS: atom_id res chain seq x y z
N MET A 1 12.32 14.61 -14.02
CA MET A 1 12.54 13.28 -14.64
C MET A 1 13.00 12.20 -13.66
N THR A 2 13.79 12.52 -12.65
CA THR A 2 14.35 11.56 -11.68
C THR A 2 13.32 10.85 -10.79
N PHE A 3 12.21 11.48 -10.40
CA PHE A 3 11.18 10.87 -9.54
C PHE A 3 10.42 9.75 -10.26
N LEU A 4 9.99 10.00 -11.49
CA LEU A 4 9.24 9.03 -12.28
C LEU A 4 10.07 7.78 -12.59
N SER A 5 11.36 7.95 -12.93
CA SER A 5 12.25 6.83 -13.21
C SER A 5 12.53 5.99 -11.97
N ARG A 6 12.71 6.60 -10.79
CA ARG A 6 12.85 5.87 -9.52
C ARG A 6 11.60 5.12 -9.15
N ALA A 7 10.42 5.76 -9.24
CA ALA A 7 9.14 5.10 -8.98
C ALA A 7 8.90 3.90 -9.89
N LEU A 8 9.23 4.01 -11.19
CA LEU A 8 9.12 2.90 -12.13
C LEU A 8 10.08 1.76 -11.80
N LEU A 9 11.32 2.07 -11.43
CA LEU A 9 12.30 1.06 -11.00
C LEU A 9 11.86 0.33 -9.73
N GLU A 10 11.33 1.05 -8.75
CA GLU A 10 10.81 0.44 -7.52
C GLU A 10 9.60 -0.46 -7.79
N ILE A 11 8.66 -0.01 -8.63
CA ILE A 11 7.50 -0.83 -9.03
C ILE A 11 7.98 -2.10 -9.73
N PHE A 12 8.93 -1.99 -10.67
CA PHE A 12 9.48 -3.14 -11.38
C PHE A 12 10.23 -4.10 -10.46
N SER A 13 11.05 -3.56 -9.55
CA SER A 13 11.77 -4.35 -8.55
C SER A 13 10.82 -5.11 -7.62
N ASN A 14 9.79 -4.44 -7.12
CA ASN A 14 8.78 -5.05 -6.24
C ASN A 14 7.96 -6.12 -6.98
N LEU A 15 7.59 -5.87 -8.24
CA LEU A 15 6.90 -6.85 -9.08
C LEU A 15 7.76 -8.10 -9.31
N THR A 16 9.05 -7.90 -9.62
CA THR A 16 10.01 -8.99 -9.80
C THR A 16 10.19 -9.79 -8.50
N ALA A 17 10.34 -9.10 -7.37
CA ALA A 17 10.44 -9.74 -6.06
C ALA A 17 9.19 -10.55 -5.72
N LEU A 18 8.00 -10.04 -6.03
CA LEU A 18 6.73 -10.77 -5.85
C LEU A 18 6.72 -12.06 -6.67
N ILE A 19 7.04 -11.97 -7.97
CA ILE A 19 7.04 -13.13 -8.87
C ILE A 19 8.04 -14.18 -8.41
N VAL A 20 9.27 -13.76 -8.07
CA VAL A 20 10.33 -14.67 -7.59
C VAL A 20 9.94 -15.31 -6.27
N SER A 21 9.46 -14.53 -5.31
CA SER A 21 9.03 -15.06 -4.01
C SER A 21 7.87 -16.05 -4.17
N PHE A 22 6.89 -15.71 -5.01
CA PHE A 22 5.77 -16.60 -5.29
C PHE A 22 6.22 -17.91 -5.94
N ALA A 23 7.13 -17.84 -6.92
CA ALA A 23 7.69 -19.02 -7.58
C ALA A 23 8.44 -19.92 -6.60
N VAL A 24 9.24 -19.34 -5.69
CA VAL A 24 9.95 -20.09 -4.64
C VAL A 24 8.98 -20.77 -3.69
N PHE A 25 7.98 -20.06 -3.17
CA PHE A 25 7.00 -20.64 -2.25
C PHE A 25 6.13 -21.71 -2.92
N TYR A 26 5.82 -21.55 -4.20
CA TYR A 26 5.11 -22.55 -4.98
C TYR A 26 5.93 -23.83 -5.18
N THR A 27 7.24 -23.71 -5.50
CA THR A 27 8.11 -24.89 -5.68
C THR A 27 8.36 -25.67 -4.39
N ILE A 28 8.31 -25.00 -3.24
CA ILE A 28 8.43 -25.64 -1.92
C ILE A 28 7.07 -26.26 -1.48
N GLY A 29 5.97 -25.99 -2.20
CA GLY A 29 4.63 -26.45 -1.84
C GLY A 29 4.02 -25.71 -0.65
N ALA A 30 4.54 -24.52 -0.31
CA ALA A 30 4.06 -23.72 0.80
C ALA A 30 2.83 -22.87 0.45
N VAL A 31 2.64 -22.57 -0.83
CA VAL A 31 1.53 -21.75 -1.32
C VAL A 31 0.96 -22.37 -2.60
N ASP A 32 -0.36 -22.54 -2.63
CA ASP A 32 -1.09 -22.93 -3.85
C ASP A 32 -1.25 -21.72 -4.78
N VAL A 33 -1.57 -22.02 -6.05
CA VAL A 33 -1.91 -20.96 -7.03
C VAL A 33 -3.12 -20.19 -6.51
N PRO A 34 -3.08 -18.84 -6.56
CA PRO A 34 -4.22 -18.02 -6.13
C PRO A 34 -5.52 -18.50 -6.83
N ARG A 35 -6.58 -18.67 -6.04
CA ARG A 35 -7.86 -19.17 -6.55
C ARG A 35 -8.54 -18.14 -7.45
N ASP A 36 -8.45 -16.85 -7.06
CA ASP A 36 -9.06 -15.73 -7.79
C ASP A 36 -7.99 -14.72 -8.20
N LEU A 37 -7.33 -14.96 -9.31
CA LEU A 37 -6.29 -14.10 -9.88
C LEU A 37 -6.72 -12.63 -10.06
N PRO A 38 -7.95 -12.31 -10.57
CA PRO A 38 -8.38 -10.92 -10.69
C PRO A 38 -8.38 -10.15 -9.38
N ILE A 39 -8.89 -10.74 -8.31
CA ILE A 39 -8.95 -10.11 -6.97
C ILE A 39 -7.55 -9.95 -6.38
N PHE A 40 -6.68 -10.95 -6.58
CA PHE A 40 -5.28 -10.90 -6.17
C PHE A 40 -4.54 -9.72 -6.82
N TYR A 41 -4.64 -9.60 -8.16
CA TYR A 41 -3.99 -8.50 -8.89
C TYR A 41 -4.60 -7.14 -8.56
N LEU A 42 -5.90 -7.07 -8.31
CA LEU A 42 -6.56 -5.86 -7.87
C LEU A 42 -6.02 -5.37 -6.52
N GLY A 43 -5.91 -6.27 -5.54
CA GLY A 43 -5.33 -5.96 -4.24
C GLY A 43 -3.88 -5.48 -4.36
N TYR A 44 -3.08 -6.14 -5.21
CA TYR A 44 -1.69 -5.74 -5.47
C TYR A 44 -1.61 -4.36 -6.14
N PHE A 45 -2.49 -4.08 -7.10
CA PHE A 45 -2.60 -2.77 -7.73
C PHE A 45 -2.91 -1.67 -6.70
N TYR A 46 -3.83 -1.91 -5.77
CA TYR A 46 -4.13 -0.95 -4.70
C TYR A 46 -2.95 -0.72 -3.75
N MET A 47 -2.13 -1.74 -3.48
CA MET A 47 -0.90 -1.56 -2.70
C MET A 47 0.09 -0.63 -3.41
N ILE A 48 0.31 -0.82 -4.70
CA ILE A 48 1.17 0.05 -5.51
C ILE A 48 0.61 1.47 -5.51
N TRP A 49 -0.69 1.63 -5.74
CA TRP A 49 -1.33 2.93 -5.75
C TRP A 49 -1.20 3.66 -4.41
N TRP A 50 -1.42 2.93 -3.31
CA TRP A 50 -1.20 3.48 -1.97
C TRP A 50 0.26 3.92 -1.76
N ALA A 51 1.23 3.12 -2.15
CA ALA A 51 2.64 3.45 -2.04
C ALA A 51 2.99 4.74 -2.81
N VAL A 52 2.46 4.90 -4.03
CA VAL A 52 2.64 6.13 -4.82
C VAL A 52 1.97 7.33 -4.15
N ALA A 53 0.74 7.20 -3.64
CA ALA A 53 0.04 8.27 -2.97
C ALA A 53 0.78 8.75 -1.71
N VAL A 54 1.27 7.82 -0.89
CA VAL A 54 2.06 8.13 0.31
C VAL A 54 3.41 8.74 -0.06
N ALA A 55 4.09 8.23 -1.10
CA ALA A 55 5.36 8.78 -1.56
C ALA A 55 5.21 10.24 -2.02
N LEU A 56 4.10 10.61 -2.66
CA LEU A 56 3.81 12.00 -3.02
C LEU A 56 3.66 12.89 -1.79
N ILE A 57 2.94 12.43 -0.76
CA ILE A 57 2.73 13.17 0.49
C ILE A 57 4.06 13.36 1.24
N ILE A 58 4.78 12.26 1.45
CA ILE A 58 6.05 12.29 2.19
C ILE A 58 7.11 13.09 1.42
N GLY A 59 7.18 12.93 0.10
CA GLY A 59 8.10 13.72 -0.74
C GLY A 59 7.85 15.22 -0.60
N ALA A 60 6.58 15.66 -0.66
CA ALA A 60 6.22 17.06 -0.49
C ALA A 60 6.53 17.59 0.92
N LEU A 61 6.37 16.76 1.95
CA LEU A 61 6.69 17.14 3.33
C LEU A 61 8.20 17.19 3.58
N CYS A 62 8.97 16.27 3.00
CA CYS A 62 10.44 16.26 3.13
C CYS A 62 11.08 17.50 2.48
N GLU A 63 10.49 18.05 1.41
CA GLU A 63 10.97 19.31 0.81
C GLU A 63 10.76 20.53 1.72
N ARG A 64 9.83 20.44 2.68
CA ARG A 64 9.55 21.51 3.63
C ARG A 64 10.31 21.39 4.94
N THR A 65 10.66 20.16 5.34
CA THR A 65 11.13 19.92 6.70
C THR A 65 12.01 18.67 6.77
N ASP A 66 13.28 18.83 7.10
CA ASP A 66 14.27 17.74 7.22
C ASP A 66 13.86 16.71 8.29
N TRP A 67 13.13 17.14 9.30
CA TRP A 67 12.64 16.26 10.37
C TRP A 67 11.74 15.13 9.86
N VAL A 68 10.94 15.38 8.83
CA VAL A 68 10.04 14.37 8.23
C VAL A 68 10.82 13.19 7.69
N GLN A 69 11.95 13.43 7.04
CA GLN A 69 12.79 12.37 6.51
C GLN A 69 13.34 11.45 7.62
N GLN A 70 13.71 12.04 8.75
CA GLN A 70 14.22 11.27 9.90
C GLN A 70 13.11 10.47 10.60
N ALA A 71 11.93 11.06 10.72
CA ALA A 71 10.79 10.45 11.39
C ALA A 71 10.10 9.38 10.53
N TRP A 72 10.25 9.42 9.20
CA TRP A 72 9.58 8.48 8.29
C TRP A 72 9.97 7.03 8.53
N LEU A 73 11.24 6.75 8.77
CA LEU A 73 11.72 5.39 8.96
C LEU A 73 11.10 4.71 10.19
N PRO A 74 11.17 5.27 11.41
CA PRO A 74 10.51 4.67 12.58
C PRO A 74 8.99 4.61 12.42
N TYR A 75 8.38 5.62 11.81
CA TYR A 75 6.94 5.63 11.54
C TYR A 75 6.51 4.49 10.63
N SER A 76 7.25 4.21 9.56
CA SER A 76 6.93 3.14 8.61
C SER A 76 6.95 1.75 9.27
N TYR A 77 7.87 1.50 10.19
CA TYR A 77 7.89 0.27 10.98
C TYR A 77 6.67 0.13 11.90
N LEU A 78 6.32 1.20 12.61
CA LEU A 78 5.11 1.22 13.43
C LEU A 78 3.85 1.02 12.58
N TYR A 79 3.76 1.73 11.45
CA TYR A 79 2.65 1.60 10.51
C TYR A 79 2.48 0.17 10.00
N MET A 80 3.58 -0.54 9.71
CA MET A 80 3.57 -1.93 9.27
C MET A 80 2.88 -2.85 10.28
N MET A 81 3.01 -2.60 11.58
CA MET A 81 2.33 -3.39 12.62
C MET A 81 0.80 -3.18 12.58
N PHE A 82 0.34 -1.99 12.21
CA PHE A 82 -1.10 -1.65 12.14
C PHE A 82 -1.71 -1.86 10.75
N SER A 83 -0.90 -2.17 9.75
CA SER A 83 -1.32 -2.25 8.34
C SER A 83 -2.14 -3.50 7.97
N GLY A 84 -2.33 -4.44 8.92
CA GLY A 84 -2.95 -5.73 8.62
C GLY A 84 -2.01 -6.76 7.98
N PHE A 85 -0.71 -6.47 7.89
CA PHE A 85 0.27 -7.43 7.36
C PHE A 85 0.37 -8.69 8.21
N PHE A 86 0.41 -8.54 9.54
CA PHE A 86 0.61 -9.63 10.50
C PHE A 86 -0.67 -10.28 11.04
N TYR A 87 -1.84 -9.71 10.77
CA TYR A 87 -3.10 -10.21 11.33
C TYR A 87 -4.23 -10.21 10.29
N LEU A 88 -5.21 -11.07 10.51
CA LEU A 88 -6.48 -11.04 9.79
C LEU A 88 -7.43 -10.07 10.48
N ALA A 89 -8.21 -9.32 9.70
CA ALA A 89 -9.20 -8.40 10.26
C ALA A 89 -10.21 -9.12 11.18
N ASP A 90 -10.52 -10.38 10.89
CA ASP A 90 -11.42 -11.20 11.70
C ASP A 90 -10.87 -11.57 13.09
N TRP A 91 -9.56 -11.53 13.30
CA TRP A 91 -8.95 -11.82 14.61
C TRP A 91 -9.09 -10.65 15.58
N LEU A 92 -9.43 -9.45 15.08
CA LEU A 92 -9.57 -8.27 15.91
C LEU A 92 -11.00 -8.18 16.50
N PRO A 93 -11.12 -7.65 17.72
CA PRO A 93 -12.42 -7.25 18.27
C PRO A 93 -13.13 -6.26 17.32
N PRO A 94 -14.49 -6.26 17.30
CA PRO A 94 -15.25 -5.48 16.32
C PRO A 94 -14.88 -4.00 16.24
N GLY A 95 -14.53 -3.37 17.37
CA GLY A 95 -14.10 -1.97 17.40
C GLY A 95 -12.76 -1.73 16.71
N LEU A 96 -11.76 -2.56 16.99
CA LEU A 96 -10.43 -2.46 16.37
C LEU A 96 -10.45 -2.88 14.90
N ARG A 97 -11.27 -3.87 14.55
CA ARG A 97 -11.48 -4.30 13.16
C ARG A 97 -11.97 -3.15 12.29
N ASN A 98 -12.98 -2.42 12.75
CA ASN A 98 -13.50 -1.28 11.99
C ASN A 98 -12.42 -0.22 11.79
N VAL A 99 -11.63 0.10 12.81
CA VAL A 99 -10.53 1.07 12.70
C VAL A 99 -9.46 0.57 11.70
N ALA A 100 -9.09 -0.70 11.74
CA ALA A 100 -8.13 -1.28 10.81
C ALA A 100 -8.65 -1.23 9.36
N LEU A 101 -9.92 -1.56 9.14
CA LEU A 101 -10.56 -1.54 7.83
C LEU A 101 -10.74 -0.14 7.24
N TYR A 102 -10.68 0.92 8.04
CA TYR A 102 -10.62 2.29 7.52
C TYR A 102 -9.33 2.61 6.79
N GLN A 103 -8.28 1.81 6.98
CA GLN A 103 -7.01 2.01 6.26
C GLN A 103 -7.08 1.38 4.87
N PRO A 104 -6.87 2.15 3.78
CA PRO A 104 -6.89 1.60 2.41
C PRO A 104 -5.85 0.51 2.19
N TYR A 105 -4.74 0.56 2.90
CA TYR A 105 -3.68 -0.43 2.84
C TYR A 105 -4.10 -1.79 3.42
N THR A 106 -4.82 -1.78 4.54
CA THR A 106 -5.41 -3.00 5.13
C THR A 106 -6.43 -3.62 4.19
N GLN A 107 -7.25 -2.80 3.54
CA GLN A 107 -8.20 -3.26 2.52
C GLN A 107 -7.52 -3.97 1.35
N ALA A 108 -6.38 -3.42 0.89
CA ALA A 108 -5.60 -4.06 -0.17
C ALA A 108 -5.07 -5.44 0.25
N TYR A 109 -4.59 -5.58 1.50
CA TYR A 109 -4.19 -6.90 2.03
C TYR A 109 -5.34 -7.88 2.12
N GLU A 110 -6.51 -7.44 2.57
CA GLU A 110 -7.70 -8.28 2.61
C GLU A 110 -8.09 -8.79 1.21
N MET A 111 -7.98 -7.95 0.17
CA MET A 111 -8.23 -8.37 -1.22
C MET A 111 -7.17 -9.36 -1.72
N ILE A 112 -5.88 -9.15 -1.41
CA ILE A 112 -4.84 -10.12 -1.76
C ILE A 112 -5.14 -11.48 -1.12
N ARG A 113 -5.52 -11.48 0.16
CA ARG A 113 -5.90 -12.70 0.87
C ARG A 113 -7.13 -13.37 0.28
N ALA A 114 -8.15 -12.58 -0.08
CA ALA A 114 -9.31 -13.08 -0.81
C ALA A 114 -8.92 -13.78 -2.10
N GLY A 115 -7.98 -13.19 -2.86
CA GLY A 115 -7.47 -13.79 -4.09
C GLY A 115 -6.71 -15.10 -3.87
N VAL A 116 -5.93 -15.20 -2.80
CA VAL A 116 -5.12 -16.39 -2.49
C VAL A 116 -5.98 -17.51 -1.90
N PHE A 117 -6.76 -17.20 -0.87
CA PHE A 117 -7.50 -18.20 -0.07
C PHE A 117 -8.95 -18.41 -0.55
N GLY A 118 -9.46 -17.54 -1.41
CA GLY A 118 -10.85 -17.59 -1.89
C GLY A 118 -11.84 -17.51 -0.72
N THR A 119 -12.84 -18.38 -0.76
CA THR A 119 -13.91 -18.45 0.26
C THR A 119 -13.52 -19.15 1.56
N THR A 120 -12.28 -19.61 1.68
CA THR A 120 -11.81 -20.35 2.88
C THR A 120 -11.66 -19.42 4.09
N ILE A 121 -11.43 -18.13 3.85
CA ILE A 121 -11.26 -17.10 4.88
C ILE A 121 -12.26 -15.99 4.60
N THR A 122 -12.91 -15.50 5.66
CA THR A 122 -13.76 -14.31 5.56
C THR A 122 -12.86 -13.08 5.39
N THR A 123 -13.03 -12.39 4.29
CA THR A 123 -12.28 -11.17 3.96
C THR A 123 -13.23 -10.00 3.81
N HIS A 124 -12.78 -8.83 4.24
CA HIS A 124 -13.60 -7.61 4.29
C HIS A 124 -13.13 -6.54 3.30
N GLY A 125 -12.47 -6.93 2.20
CA GLY A 125 -11.97 -6.00 1.18
C GLY A 125 -13.11 -5.34 0.39
N ASP A 126 -13.23 -4.01 0.47
CA ASP A 126 -14.17 -3.21 -0.33
C ASP A 126 -13.41 -2.43 -1.41
N PRO A 127 -13.52 -2.81 -2.70
CA PRO A 127 -12.81 -2.15 -3.79
C PRO A 127 -13.32 -0.73 -4.04
N ILE A 128 -14.60 -0.46 -3.81
CA ILE A 128 -15.18 0.87 -4.04
C ILE A 128 -14.62 1.86 -3.02
N TYR A 129 -14.70 1.51 -1.75
CA TYR A 129 -14.12 2.32 -0.67
C TYR A 129 -12.63 2.58 -0.90
N THR A 130 -11.86 1.53 -1.22
CA THR A 130 -10.40 1.62 -1.43
C THR A 130 -10.07 2.56 -2.58
N THR A 131 -10.80 2.48 -3.69
CA THR A 131 -10.61 3.38 -4.85
C THR A 131 -10.83 4.84 -4.45
N PHE A 132 -11.93 5.16 -3.78
CA PHE A 132 -12.23 6.54 -3.36
C PHE A 132 -11.19 7.05 -2.35
N ALA A 133 -10.83 6.26 -1.37
CA ALA A 133 -9.84 6.64 -0.36
C ALA A 133 -8.47 6.92 -0.99
N LEU A 134 -8.01 6.06 -1.91
CA LEU A 134 -6.74 6.24 -2.62
C LEU A 134 -6.78 7.43 -3.58
N ALA A 135 -7.90 7.68 -4.25
CA ALA A 135 -8.06 8.86 -5.10
C ALA A 135 -7.94 10.15 -4.29
N ILE A 136 -8.60 10.24 -3.14
CA ILE A 136 -8.52 11.40 -2.23
C ILE A 136 -7.07 11.58 -1.73
N LEU A 137 -6.41 10.51 -1.30
CA LEU A 137 -5.01 10.55 -0.86
C LEU A 137 -4.07 11.03 -1.97
N THR A 138 -4.27 10.57 -3.19
CA THR A 138 -3.46 10.97 -4.34
C THR A 138 -3.67 12.45 -4.69
N LEU A 139 -4.92 12.92 -4.71
CA LEU A 139 -5.23 14.32 -4.95
C LEU A 139 -4.63 15.22 -3.87
N PHE A 140 -4.70 14.80 -2.61
CA PHE A 140 -4.07 15.52 -1.51
C PHE A 140 -2.54 15.56 -1.65
N GLY A 141 -1.90 14.45 -2.01
CA GLY A 141 -0.47 14.39 -2.28
C GLY A 141 -0.04 15.30 -3.43
N LEU A 142 -0.80 15.32 -4.53
CA LEU A 142 -0.55 16.21 -5.67
C LEU A 142 -0.73 17.68 -5.29
N TRP A 143 -1.73 17.99 -4.48
CA TRP A 143 -1.94 19.36 -3.98
C TRP A 143 -0.75 19.81 -3.12
N LEU A 144 -0.28 18.98 -2.17
CA LEU A 144 0.90 19.27 -1.38
C LEU A 144 2.16 19.48 -2.23
N MET A 145 2.38 18.63 -3.23
CA MET A 145 3.51 18.75 -4.14
C MET A 145 3.47 20.03 -4.96
N ARG A 146 2.28 20.44 -5.41
CA ARG A 146 2.10 21.70 -6.13
C ARG A 146 2.48 22.90 -5.25
N ASP A 147 2.05 22.86 -4.00
CA ASP A 147 2.32 23.93 -3.06
C ASP A 147 3.82 23.96 -2.66
N ALA A 148 4.45 22.81 -2.46
CA ALA A 148 5.90 22.71 -2.17
C ALA A 148 6.75 23.31 -3.31
N ARG A 149 6.39 23.09 -4.57
CA ARG A 149 7.12 23.66 -5.73
C ARG A 149 7.11 25.18 -5.78
N GLN A 150 6.10 25.83 -5.21
CA GLN A 150 6.03 27.31 -5.18
C GLN A 150 7.09 27.91 -4.24
N TYR A 151 7.48 27.18 -3.20
CA TYR A 151 8.54 27.63 -2.28
C TYR A 151 9.94 27.55 -2.89
N ILE A 152 10.21 26.58 -3.75
CA ILE A 152 11.53 26.37 -4.38
C ILE A 152 11.82 27.44 -5.45
N MET A 153 10.79 28.05 -6.06
CA MET A 153 10.97 29.08 -7.08
C MET A 153 11.22 30.49 -6.52
N ILE A 154 11.21 30.67 -5.21
CA ILE A 154 11.35 31.98 -4.54
C ILE A 154 12.76 32.15 -3.94
N GLU A 155 13.57 31.10 -3.84
CA GLU A 155 14.99 31.13 -3.49
C GLU A 155 15.88 31.11 -4.75
#